data_e232768dff80cc6e77229dcfff532f95
#
_entry.id   e232768dff80cc6e77229dcfff532f95
#
_cell.length_a   1.000
_cell.length_b   1.000
_cell.length_c   1.000
_cell.angle_alpha   90.00
_cell.angle_beta   90.00
_cell.angle_gamma   90.00
#
_symmetry.space_group_name_H-M   'P 1'
#
loop_
_entity.id
_entity.type
_entity.pdbx_description
1 polymer ?
#
loop_
_entity_poly.entity_id
_entity_poly.type
_entity_poly.pdbx_seq_one_letter_code
_entity_poly.pdbx_strand_id
1 'polypeptide(L)'
;MSAAKFDIEKSNGVLANHSREIFKEQFANLDDGKYTILISPAKGYRPSRYKYYYDSVLWQILNEAGKHYLIVNPSTGEERNPVNTTELHECMKAIYNPVMLSVNGKSRVIAGTTTDLNDSEFIKGFMEQIIADHSGPPYLIEFISYEDWKGLHAANAWGNFKKNYKPQP
;
A
#
# COMPACT_ATOMS: atom_id res chain seq x y z
N MET A 1 -25.80 16.78 -17.81
CA MET A 1 -25.97 16.46 -16.37
C MET A 1 -24.64 15.97 -15.83
N SER A 2 -24.07 16.65 -14.83
CA SER A 2 -22.86 16.17 -14.16
C SER A 2 -23.27 15.14 -13.12
N ALA A 3 -22.62 13.98 -13.09
CA ALA A 3 -22.84 12.99 -12.06
C ALA A 3 -22.35 13.54 -10.71
N ALA A 4 -23.20 13.53 -9.70
CA ALA A 4 -22.78 13.82 -8.33
C ALA A 4 -21.85 12.70 -7.85
N LYS A 5 -20.70 13.07 -7.31
CA LYS A 5 -19.72 12.13 -6.80
C LYS A 5 -19.32 12.50 -5.39
N PHE A 6 -19.50 11.59 -4.46
CA PHE A 6 -19.12 11.77 -3.06
C PHE A 6 -18.72 10.42 -2.46
N ASP A 7 -17.88 10.46 -1.47
CA ASP A 7 -17.39 9.28 -0.78
C ASP A 7 -18.29 8.94 0.40
N ILE A 8 -18.58 7.64 0.56
CA ILE A 8 -19.33 7.10 1.69
C ILE A 8 -18.52 6.03 2.39
N GLU A 9 -18.67 5.93 3.69
CA GLU A 9 -18.01 4.92 4.50
C GLU A 9 -19.02 3.92 5.05
N LYS A 10 -18.69 2.62 4.96
CA LYS A 10 -19.43 1.54 5.59
C LYS A 10 -18.61 1.00 6.76
N SER A 11 -19.22 0.97 7.96
CA SER A 11 -18.62 0.40 9.16
C SER A 11 -19.59 -0.60 9.79
N ASN A 12 -19.10 -1.79 10.14
CA ASN A 12 -19.88 -2.86 10.74
C ASN A 12 -21.19 -3.19 10.00
N GLY A 13 -21.13 -3.19 8.66
CA GLY A 13 -22.29 -3.54 7.82
C GLY A 13 -23.28 -2.39 7.57
N VAL A 14 -23.13 -1.25 8.23
CA VAL A 14 -23.97 -0.06 8.11
C VAL A 14 -23.22 1.15 7.59
N LEU A 15 -23.95 2.07 6.98
CA LEU A 15 -23.39 3.35 6.54
C LEU A 15 -23.00 4.19 7.77
N ALA A 16 -21.77 4.71 7.82
CA ALA A 16 -21.31 5.57 8.89
C ALA A 16 -22.20 6.84 9.02
N ASN A 17 -22.37 7.37 10.24
CA ASN A 17 -23.31 8.47 10.48
C ASN A 17 -23.01 9.71 9.63
N HIS A 18 -21.74 10.13 9.55
CA HIS A 18 -21.35 11.26 8.71
C HIS A 18 -21.63 11.02 7.22
N SER A 19 -21.46 9.77 6.74
CA SER A 19 -21.79 9.42 5.36
C SER A 19 -23.29 9.42 5.07
N ARG A 20 -24.13 9.15 6.10
CA ARG A 20 -25.59 9.27 5.98
C ARG A 20 -26.01 10.72 5.78
N GLU A 21 -25.40 11.64 6.51
CA GLU A 21 -25.71 13.06 6.38
C GLU A 21 -25.26 13.62 5.02
N ILE A 22 -24.05 13.30 4.58
CA ILE A 22 -23.55 13.63 3.24
C ILE A 22 -24.50 13.09 2.17
N PHE A 23 -24.91 11.82 2.29
CA PHE A 23 -25.81 11.19 1.32
C PHE A 23 -27.16 11.92 1.27
N LYS A 24 -27.77 12.24 2.42
CA LYS A 24 -29.02 12.98 2.49
C LYS A 24 -28.90 14.36 1.85
N GLU A 25 -27.85 15.10 2.17
CA GLU A 25 -27.61 16.43 1.61
C GLU A 25 -27.47 16.38 0.08
N GLN A 26 -26.63 15.47 -0.43
CA GLN A 26 -26.43 15.31 -1.87
C GLN A 26 -27.69 14.84 -2.59
N PHE A 27 -28.47 13.96 -1.95
CA PHE A 27 -29.73 13.48 -2.50
C PHE A 27 -30.79 14.57 -2.52
N ALA A 28 -30.85 15.43 -1.50
CA ALA A 28 -31.79 16.55 -1.43
C ALA A 28 -31.52 17.63 -2.49
N ASN A 29 -30.29 17.69 -3.01
CA ASN A 29 -29.90 18.63 -4.07
C ASN A 29 -30.15 18.10 -5.50
N LEU A 30 -30.71 16.90 -5.64
CA LEU A 30 -31.10 16.37 -6.95
C LEU A 30 -32.52 16.80 -7.30
N ASP A 31 -32.73 17.09 -8.59
CA ASP A 31 -34.08 17.34 -9.12
C ASP A 31 -34.96 16.09 -9.00
N ASP A 32 -36.28 16.27 -9.03
CA ASP A 32 -37.21 15.13 -9.04
C ASP A 32 -36.98 14.25 -10.26
N GLY A 33 -36.82 12.95 -10.02
CA GLY A 33 -36.54 12.00 -11.11
C GLY A 33 -36.15 10.61 -10.65
N LYS A 34 -35.87 9.77 -11.63
CA LYS A 34 -35.34 8.40 -11.40
C LYS A 34 -33.83 8.39 -11.54
N TYR A 35 -33.16 7.94 -10.51
CA TYR A 35 -31.67 7.87 -10.43
C TYR A 35 -31.17 6.44 -10.28
N THR A 36 -30.00 6.19 -10.86
CA THR A 36 -29.23 4.97 -10.63
C THR A 36 -28.02 5.30 -9.76
N ILE A 37 -27.90 4.63 -8.63
CA ILE A 37 -26.75 4.78 -7.72
C ILE A 37 -25.74 3.68 -8.07
N LEU A 38 -24.53 4.11 -8.48
CA LEU A 38 -23.40 3.22 -8.68
C LEU A 38 -22.46 3.33 -7.47
N ILE A 39 -22.32 2.23 -6.73
CA ILE A 39 -21.37 2.15 -5.61
C ILE A 39 -20.12 1.42 -6.12
N SER A 40 -19.00 2.12 -6.08
CA SER A 40 -17.69 1.55 -6.39
C SER A 40 -16.73 1.83 -5.24
N PRO A 41 -15.70 1.01 -5.03
CA PRO A 41 -14.67 1.34 -4.04
C PRO A 41 -14.11 2.74 -4.29
N ALA A 42 -13.99 3.55 -3.23
CA ALA A 42 -13.40 4.89 -3.35
C ALA A 42 -11.97 4.77 -3.91
N LYS A 43 -11.64 5.60 -4.90
CA LYS A 43 -10.27 5.66 -5.41
C LYS A 43 -9.34 6.07 -4.27
N GLY A 44 -8.41 5.19 -3.92
CA GLY A 44 -7.46 5.43 -2.83
C GLY A 44 -7.85 4.83 -1.48
N TYR A 45 -9.06 4.21 -1.32
CA TYR A 45 -9.32 3.40 -0.14
C TYR A 45 -8.39 2.17 -0.18
N ARG A 46 -7.40 2.21 0.68
CA ARG A 46 -6.53 1.06 0.94
C ARG A 46 -6.71 0.67 2.39
N PRO A 47 -6.78 -0.64 2.70
CA PRO A 47 -6.77 -1.10 4.08
C PRO A 47 -5.65 -0.40 4.86
N SER A 48 -5.88 -0.08 6.12
CA SER A 48 -4.89 0.61 6.96
C SER A 48 -3.54 -0.12 7.00
N ARG A 49 -3.55 -1.47 6.99
CA ARG A 49 -2.34 -2.28 6.93
C ARG A 49 -1.59 -2.14 5.60
N TYR A 50 -2.30 -2.04 4.48
CA TYR A 50 -1.68 -1.80 3.19
C TYR A 50 -1.03 -0.41 3.11
N LYS A 51 -1.69 0.59 3.68
CA LYS A 51 -1.12 1.94 3.80
C LYS A 51 0.12 1.95 4.70
N TYR A 52 0.07 1.27 5.85
CA TYR A 52 1.22 1.10 6.73
C TYR A 52 2.39 0.41 6.02
N TYR A 53 2.13 -0.63 5.25
CA TYR A 53 3.14 -1.33 4.48
C TYR A 53 3.91 -0.38 3.54
N TYR A 54 3.21 0.41 2.73
CA TYR A 54 3.87 1.34 1.81
C TYR A 54 4.49 2.55 2.50
N ASP A 55 3.77 3.11 3.45
CA ASP A 55 4.09 4.40 4.05
C ASP A 55 5.18 4.28 5.13
N SER A 56 5.25 3.13 5.80
CA SER A 56 6.19 2.88 6.88
C SER A 56 7.19 1.78 6.53
N VAL A 57 6.74 0.55 6.31
CA VAL A 57 7.64 -0.60 6.15
C VAL A 57 8.54 -0.44 4.92
N LEU A 58 7.96 -0.27 3.74
CA LEU A 58 8.76 -0.08 2.52
C LEU A 58 9.56 1.21 2.54
N TRP A 59 9.01 2.26 3.15
CA TRP A 59 9.72 3.53 3.25
C TRP A 59 10.98 3.39 4.12
N GLN A 60 10.92 2.68 5.27
CA GLN A 60 12.09 2.43 6.10
C GLN A 60 13.12 1.55 5.38
N ILE A 61 12.69 0.47 4.75
CA ILE A 61 13.59 -0.38 3.95
C ILE A 61 14.27 0.41 2.84
N LEU A 62 13.53 1.25 2.12
CA LEU A 62 14.08 2.07 1.05
C LEU A 62 15.21 2.98 1.55
N ASN A 63 15.04 3.58 2.73
CA ASN A 63 16.02 4.51 3.30
C ASN A 63 17.25 3.79 3.89
N GLU A 64 17.08 2.60 4.46
CA GLU A 64 18.16 1.88 5.15
C GLU A 64 18.83 0.82 4.28
N ALA A 65 18.04 0.11 3.51
CA ALA A 65 18.50 -1.05 2.74
C ALA A 65 18.24 -0.95 1.23
N GLY A 66 17.67 0.14 0.73
CA GLY A 66 17.29 0.29 -0.67
C GLY A 66 18.43 0.02 -1.66
N LYS A 67 19.67 0.35 -1.28
CA LYS A 67 20.90 0.10 -2.07
C LYS A 67 21.19 -1.40 -2.30
N HIS A 68 20.59 -2.30 -1.55
CA HIS A 68 20.77 -3.75 -1.70
C HIS A 68 19.80 -4.38 -2.69
N TYR A 69 18.87 -3.62 -3.24
CA TYR A 69 17.89 -4.07 -4.22
C TYR A 69 18.21 -3.52 -5.59
N LEU A 70 17.97 -4.33 -6.61
CA LEU A 70 18.22 -3.98 -8.00
C LEU A 70 16.94 -4.14 -8.82
N ILE A 71 16.70 -3.17 -9.66
CA ILE A 71 15.69 -3.20 -10.71
C ILE A 71 16.40 -3.28 -12.04
N VAL A 72 16.01 -4.23 -12.85
CA VAL A 72 16.54 -4.40 -14.21
C VAL A 72 15.55 -3.80 -15.19
N ASN A 73 16.00 -2.87 -16.01
CA ASN A 73 15.20 -2.39 -17.14
C ASN A 73 15.10 -3.51 -18.18
N PRO A 74 13.89 -4.04 -18.47
CA PRO A 74 13.74 -5.19 -19.36
C PRO A 74 14.15 -4.92 -20.82
N SER A 75 14.19 -3.65 -21.23
CA SER A 75 14.52 -3.24 -22.59
C SER A 75 16.00 -2.99 -22.80
N THR A 76 16.71 -2.47 -21.78
CA THR A 76 18.12 -2.10 -21.89
C THR A 76 19.05 -3.03 -21.13
N GLY A 77 18.54 -3.79 -20.18
CA GLY A 77 19.34 -4.60 -19.25
C GLY A 77 20.03 -3.77 -18.16
N GLU A 78 19.83 -2.47 -18.13
CA GLU A 78 20.43 -1.61 -17.10
C GLU A 78 19.89 -1.93 -15.71
N GLU A 79 20.80 -2.00 -14.76
CA GLU A 79 20.51 -2.24 -13.35
C GLU A 79 20.62 -0.92 -12.56
N ARG A 80 19.66 -0.67 -11.68
CA ARG A 80 19.69 0.45 -10.74
C ARG A 80 18.97 0.11 -9.45
N ASN A 81 19.23 0.88 -8.41
CA ASN A 81 18.47 0.75 -7.15
C ASN A 81 17.07 1.35 -7.28
N PRO A 82 16.10 0.84 -6.49
CA PRO A 82 14.77 1.45 -6.41
C PRO A 82 14.87 2.87 -5.81
N VAL A 83 14.12 3.80 -6.39
CA VAL A 83 14.10 5.20 -5.95
C VAL A 83 12.81 5.58 -5.20
N ASN A 84 11.84 4.67 -5.15
CA ASN A 84 10.58 4.87 -4.44
C ASN A 84 10.02 3.56 -3.93
N THR A 85 9.01 3.65 -3.05
CA THR A 85 8.38 2.46 -2.43
C THR A 85 7.62 1.59 -3.42
N THR A 86 7.15 2.12 -4.54
CA THR A 86 6.48 1.34 -5.58
C THR A 86 7.47 0.41 -6.28
N GLU A 87 8.62 0.93 -6.63
CA GLU A 87 9.70 0.12 -7.23
C GLU A 87 10.25 -0.91 -6.26
N LEU A 88 10.45 -0.52 -5.00
CA LEU A 88 10.86 -1.47 -3.96
C LEU A 88 9.82 -2.57 -3.75
N HIS A 89 8.52 -2.24 -3.84
CA HIS A 89 7.45 -3.24 -3.76
C HIS A 89 7.56 -4.30 -4.85
N GLU A 90 7.95 -3.95 -6.07
CA GLU A 90 8.18 -4.94 -7.13
C GLU A 90 9.32 -5.90 -6.76
N CYS A 91 10.40 -5.39 -6.15
CA CYS A 91 11.46 -6.25 -5.62
C CYS A 91 10.93 -7.19 -4.52
N MET A 92 10.15 -6.66 -3.57
CA MET A 92 9.57 -7.48 -2.51
C MET A 92 8.65 -8.58 -3.05
N LYS A 93 7.81 -8.27 -4.04
CA LYS A 93 6.97 -9.28 -4.68
C LYS A 93 7.79 -10.38 -5.36
N ALA A 94 8.88 -10.02 -6.02
CA ALA A 94 9.73 -11.01 -6.68
C ALA A 94 10.41 -11.94 -5.67
N ILE A 95 10.70 -11.46 -4.45
CA ILE A 95 11.37 -12.22 -3.41
C ILE A 95 10.38 -13.04 -2.58
N TYR A 96 9.29 -12.42 -2.13
CA TYR A 96 8.37 -12.98 -1.13
C TYR A 96 7.07 -13.53 -1.72
N ASN A 97 6.76 -13.21 -2.96
CA ASN A 97 5.63 -13.75 -3.72
C ASN A 97 6.04 -14.05 -5.16
N PRO A 98 7.05 -14.92 -5.38
CA PRO A 98 7.52 -15.24 -6.72
C PRO A 98 6.51 -16.12 -7.46
N VAL A 99 6.35 -15.87 -8.76
CA VAL A 99 5.62 -16.72 -9.68
C VAL A 99 6.57 -17.27 -10.74
N MET A 100 6.52 -18.57 -10.96
CA MET A 100 7.27 -19.21 -12.02
C MET A 100 6.52 -19.10 -13.33
N LEU A 101 7.07 -18.36 -14.27
CA LEU A 101 6.56 -18.29 -15.64
C LEU A 101 7.42 -19.15 -16.55
N SER A 102 6.79 -20.10 -17.25
CA SER A 102 7.47 -20.91 -18.27
C SER A 102 7.03 -20.46 -19.68
N VAL A 103 7.98 -19.97 -20.47
CA VAL A 103 7.75 -19.56 -21.85
C VAL A 103 8.78 -20.25 -22.75
N ASN A 104 8.32 -20.99 -23.73
CA ASN A 104 9.18 -21.71 -24.70
C ASN A 104 10.23 -22.61 -24.02
N GLY A 105 9.85 -23.34 -22.96
CA GLY A 105 10.71 -24.24 -22.22
C GLY A 105 11.75 -23.56 -21.31
N LYS A 106 11.73 -22.23 -21.21
CA LYS A 106 12.57 -21.47 -20.27
C LYS A 106 11.71 -20.97 -19.10
N SER A 107 12.09 -21.32 -17.89
CA SER A 107 11.45 -20.85 -16.67
C SER A 107 12.12 -19.58 -16.18
N ARG A 108 11.29 -18.58 -15.82
CA ARG A 108 11.74 -17.34 -15.18
C ARG A 108 10.90 -17.09 -13.92
N VAL A 109 11.55 -16.60 -12.90
CA VAL A 109 10.86 -16.08 -11.71
C VAL A 109 10.46 -14.64 -11.99
N ILE A 110 9.18 -14.34 -11.78
CA ILE A 110 8.64 -12.98 -11.88
C ILE A 110 7.95 -12.62 -10.57
N ALA A 111 7.75 -11.32 -10.34
CA ALA A 111 6.94 -10.84 -9.24
C ALA A 111 5.49 -11.33 -9.39
N GLY A 112 4.91 -11.84 -8.32
CA GLY A 112 3.50 -12.22 -8.28
C GLY A 112 2.57 -11.03 -8.49
N THR A 113 1.29 -11.32 -8.70
CA THR A 113 0.28 -10.28 -8.89
C THR A 113 -0.04 -9.56 -7.58
N THR A 114 -0.46 -8.30 -7.67
CA THR A 114 -0.92 -7.51 -6.51
C THR A 114 -2.35 -7.84 -6.09
N THR A 115 -3.04 -8.73 -6.81
CA THR A 115 -4.45 -9.06 -6.56
C THR A 115 -4.64 -9.66 -5.17
N ASP A 116 -3.69 -10.50 -4.74
CA ASP A 116 -3.71 -11.16 -3.44
C ASP A 116 -3.42 -10.18 -2.28
N LEU A 117 -2.79 -9.04 -2.56
CA LEU A 117 -2.53 -7.99 -1.57
C LEU A 117 -3.78 -7.20 -1.14
N ASN A 118 -4.94 -7.47 -1.74
CA ASN A 118 -6.22 -6.93 -1.27
C ASN A 118 -6.82 -7.76 -0.14
N ASP A 119 -6.32 -8.97 0.09
CA ASP A 119 -6.66 -9.79 1.24
C ASP A 119 -5.88 -9.33 2.47
N SER A 120 -6.59 -9.00 3.55
CA SER A 120 -5.98 -8.46 4.78
C SER A 120 -5.05 -9.46 5.47
N GLU A 121 -5.34 -10.76 5.40
CA GLU A 121 -4.52 -11.81 5.99
C GLU A 121 -3.28 -12.07 5.14
N PHE A 122 -3.43 -12.07 3.82
CA PHE A 122 -2.28 -12.20 2.92
C PHE A 122 -1.30 -11.04 3.08
N ILE A 123 -1.78 -9.79 3.06
CA ILE A 123 -0.88 -8.62 3.23
C ILE A 123 -0.21 -8.62 4.60
N LYS A 124 -0.90 -9.11 5.64
CA LYS A 124 -0.34 -9.24 6.98
C LYS A 124 0.83 -10.23 6.98
N GLY A 125 0.63 -11.45 6.49
CA GLY A 125 1.68 -12.48 6.43
C GLY A 125 2.86 -12.07 5.55
N PHE A 126 2.59 -11.50 4.38
CA PHE A 126 3.59 -10.97 3.47
C PHE A 126 4.45 -9.87 4.13
N MET A 127 3.82 -8.94 4.82
CA MET A 127 4.50 -7.86 5.52
C MET A 127 5.29 -8.36 6.73
N GLU A 128 4.74 -9.29 7.52
CA GLU A 128 5.41 -9.87 8.69
C GLU A 128 6.71 -10.60 8.31
N GLN A 129 6.68 -11.31 7.19
CA GLN A 129 7.88 -11.98 6.66
C GLN A 129 8.95 -10.95 6.23
N ILE A 130 8.56 -9.90 5.52
CA ILE A 130 9.46 -8.82 5.11
C ILE A 130 10.08 -8.15 6.34
N ILE A 131 9.27 -7.81 7.34
CA ILE A 131 9.75 -7.20 8.59
C ILE A 131 10.73 -8.14 9.30
N ALA A 132 10.40 -9.42 9.46
CA ALA A 132 11.27 -10.39 10.13
C ALA A 132 12.64 -10.49 9.47
N ASP A 133 12.68 -10.58 8.14
CA ASP A 133 13.94 -10.70 7.40
C ASP A 133 14.79 -9.42 7.47
N HIS A 134 14.16 -8.25 7.53
CA HIS A 134 14.89 -6.99 7.60
C HIS A 134 15.22 -6.53 9.02
N SER A 135 14.53 -7.06 10.02
CA SER A 135 14.89 -6.84 11.44
C SER A 135 16.12 -7.66 11.86
N GLY A 136 16.45 -8.70 11.11
CA GLY A 136 17.63 -9.51 11.31
C GLY A 136 18.85 -9.03 10.52
N PRO A 137 20.04 -9.66 10.78
CA PRO A 137 21.23 -9.40 9.98
C PRO A 137 20.97 -9.73 8.49
N PRO A 138 21.53 -8.97 7.54
CA PRO A 138 22.50 -7.89 7.72
C PRO A 138 21.88 -6.50 7.91
N TYR A 139 20.55 -6.36 7.87
CA TYR A 139 19.89 -5.06 7.79
C TYR A 139 19.65 -4.40 9.16
N LEU A 140 19.20 -5.18 10.16
CA LEU A 140 18.94 -4.75 11.54
C LEU A 140 17.98 -3.55 11.67
N ILE A 141 16.99 -3.45 10.78
CA ILE A 141 16.04 -2.32 10.76
C ILE A 141 15.08 -2.40 11.95
N GLU A 142 15.00 -1.34 12.73
CA GLU A 142 13.99 -1.17 13.79
C GLU A 142 12.72 -0.54 13.21
N PHE A 143 11.76 -1.38 12.86
CA PHE A 143 10.50 -0.92 12.29
C PHE A 143 9.61 -0.24 13.33
N ILE A 144 9.01 0.88 12.92
CA ILE A 144 7.94 1.50 13.69
C ILE A 144 6.75 0.55 13.71
N SER A 145 6.17 0.33 14.90
CA SER A 145 4.99 -0.52 15.02
C SER A 145 3.78 0.07 14.28
N TYR A 146 2.85 -0.80 13.91
CA TYR A 146 1.60 -0.36 13.28
C TYR A 146 0.81 0.61 14.15
N GLU A 147 0.80 0.41 15.47
CA GLU A 147 0.09 1.29 16.41
C GLU A 147 0.78 2.65 16.56
N ASP A 148 2.13 2.68 16.63
CA ASP A 148 2.87 3.94 16.66
C ASP A 148 2.69 4.74 15.37
N TRP A 149 2.75 4.07 14.23
CA TRP A 149 2.48 4.70 12.95
C TRP A 149 1.06 5.31 12.88
N LYS A 150 0.04 4.59 13.37
CA LYS A 150 -1.33 5.12 13.48
C LYS A 150 -1.38 6.35 14.40
N GLY A 151 -0.68 6.28 15.54
CA GLY A 151 -0.57 7.39 16.48
C GLY A 151 0.05 8.64 15.82
N LEU A 152 1.14 8.47 15.08
CA LEU A 152 1.79 9.56 14.34
C LEU A 152 0.88 10.16 13.26
N HIS A 153 0.11 9.33 12.57
CA HIS A 153 -0.88 9.81 11.59
C HIS A 153 -2.03 10.56 12.26
N ALA A 154 -2.59 10.03 13.34
CA ALA A 154 -3.66 10.68 14.10
C ALA A 154 -3.22 12.04 14.67
N ALA A 155 -1.96 12.15 15.10
CA ALA A 155 -1.36 13.40 15.57
C ALA A 155 -0.88 14.33 14.44
N ASN A 156 -1.08 13.97 13.17
CA ASN A 156 -0.53 14.67 12.00
C ASN A 156 1.00 14.88 12.06
N ALA A 157 1.71 13.97 12.74
CA ALA A 157 3.14 14.06 13.02
C ALA A 157 4.00 13.20 12.07
N TRP A 158 3.40 12.34 11.27
CA TRP A 158 4.12 11.41 10.40
C TRP A 158 5.09 12.11 9.41
N GLY A 159 4.67 13.24 8.84
CA GLY A 159 5.52 14.02 7.95
C GLY A 159 6.77 14.58 8.64
N ASN A 160 6.63 15.04 9.89
CA ASN A 160 7.75 15.52 10.70
C ASN A 160 8.67 14.37 11.12
N PHE A 161 8.12 13.23 11.47
CA PHE A 161 8.88 12.02 11.75
C PHE A 161 9.79 11.68 10.55
N LYS A 162 9.24 11.56 9.33
CA LYS A 162 10.02 11.26 8.12
C LYS A 162 11.14 12.26 7.86
N LYS A 163 10.90 13.55 8.08
CA LYS A 163 11.93 14.59 7.89
C LYS A 163 13.11 14.48 8.86
N ASN A 164 12.85 13.97 10.07
CA ASN A 164 13.85 13.85 11.13
C ASN A 164 14.44 12.44 11.24
N TYR A 165 13.96 11.52 10.43
CA TYR A 165 14.44 10.14 10.43
C TYR A 165 15.89 10.09 9.97
N LYS A 166 16.70 9.39 10.76
CA LYS A 166 18.10 9.11 10.41
C LYS A 166 18.23 7.61 10.25
N PRO A 167 18.59 7.12 9.04
CA PRO A 167 18.93 5.73 8.85
C PRO A 167 20.00 5.29 9.84
N GLN A 168 19.91 4.07 10.31
CA GLN A 168 20.96 3.50 11.15
C GLN A 168 22.24 3.30 10.32
N PRO A 169 23.42 3.49 10.91
CA PRO A 169 24.70 3.40 10.19
C PRO A 169 25.04 1.97 9.75
#